data_85516602558615b3fc22a01fb1c5b819
#
_entry.id   85516602558615b3fc22a01fb1c5b819
#
_cell.length_a   1.000
_cell.length_b   1.000
_cell.length_c   1.000
_cell.angle_alpha   90.00
_cell.angle_beta   90.00
_cell.angle_gamma   90.00
#
_symmetry.space_group_name_H-M   'P 1'
#
loop_
_entity.id
_entity.type
_entity.pdbx_description
1 polymer ?
#
loop_
_entity_poly.entity_id
_entity_poly.type
_entity_poly.pdbx_seq_one_letter_code
_entity_poly.pdbx_strand_id
1 'polypeptide(L)'
;MTSDQLAQGIIRQASRFIGLREVKPNADWDNPNTPGNDRALVDELRSLMRQSPWEPGWAYCAAFAEGMVLAALRSLAVTPEQIKRWQATMTPHCVTSAANFRTLSLLSENAVPGSIWLARHGSTSNGHAGIVTAVRGVSMATIEGNTSLDPSSDAKEREGDWITHRIRFLKGSGTLNTLGFITPASILKIIGA
;
A
#
# COMPACT_ATOMS: atom_id res chain seq x y z
N MET A 1 17.78 -8.07 11.15
CA MET A 1 16.30 -7.97 10.94
C MET A 1 15.84 -9.18 10.15
N THR A 2 14.75 -9.85 10.57
CA THR A 2 14.18 -10.98 9.84
C THR A 2 12.97 -10.56 9.00
N SER A 3 12.61 -11.40 8.02
CA SER A 3 11.38 -11.18 7.22
C SER A 3 10.13 -11.11 8.09
N ASP A 4 10.03 -11.92 9.15
CA ASP A 4 8.88 -11.92 10.06
C ASP A 4 8.81 -10.64 10.90
N GLN A 5 9.95 -10.13 11.38
CA GLN A 5 10.00 -8.86 12.09
C GLN A 5 9.54 -7.70 11.22
N LEU A 6 9.99 -7.68 9.96
CA LEU A 6 9.58 -6.68 8.99
C LEU A 6 8.09 -6.81 8.65
N ALA A 7 7.60 -8.04 8.40
CA ALA A 7 6.19 -8.31 8.12
C ALA A 7 5.27 -7.78 9.23
N GLN A 8 5.57 -8.14 10.47
CA GLN A 8 4.82 -7.66 11.64
C GLN A 8 4.89 -6.14 11.79
N GLY A 9 6.07 -5.55 11.52
CA GLY A 9 6.27 -4.10 11.50
C GLY A 9 5.34 -3.42 10.50
N ILE A 10 5.32 -3.88 9.25
CA ILE A 10 4.49 -3.34 8.17
C ILE A 10 3.01 -3.42 8.52
N ILE A 11 2.53 -4.59 8.96
CA ILE A 11 1.12 -4.79 9.33
C ILE A 11 0.74 -3.89 10.50
N ARG A 12 1.58 -3.81 11.53
CA ARG A 12 1.34 -2.95 12.70
C ARG A 12 1.24 -1.47 12.29
N GLN A 13 2.13 -1.00 11.42
CA GLN A 13 2.06 0.39 10.94
C GLN A 13 0.78 0.65 10.14
N ALA A 14 0.42 -0.23 9.20
CA ALA A 14 -0.80 -0.09 8.40
C ALA A 14 -2.07 -0.07 9.28
N SER A 15 -2.11 -0.90 10.32
CA SER A 15 -3.27 -1.01 11.22
C SER A 15 -3.57 0.28 11.99
N ARG A 16 -2.58 1.14 12.21
CA ARG A 16 -2.76 2.41 12.93
C ARG A 16 -3.62 3.43 12.18
N PHE A 17 -3.65 3.33 10.86
CA PHE A 17 -4.32 4.29 9.99
C PHE A 17 -5.71 3.83 9.53
N ILE A 18 -6.17 2.65 9.95
CA ILE A 18 -7.51 2.15 9.61
C ILE A 18 -8.57 3.12 10.13
N GLY A 19 -9.51 3.47 9.26
CA GLY A 19 -10.60 4.41 9.57
C GLY A 19 -10.31 5.86 9.17
N LEU A 20 -9.08 6.20 8.79
CA LEU A 20 -8.81 7.50 8.17
C LEU A 20 -9.40 7.53 6.75
N ARG A 21 -9.81 8.72 6.34
CA ARG A 21 -10.41 8.94 5.01
C ARG A 21 -10.06 10.31 4.44
N GLU A 22 -10.07 10.39 3.13
CA GLU A 22 -10.12 11.67 2.42
C GLU A 22 -11.49 12.33 2.51
N VAL A 23 -11.56 13.63 2.29
CA VAL A 23 -12.83 14.35 2.12
C VAL A 23 -13.35 14.13 0.71
N LYS A 24 -14.66 13.90 0.55
CA LYS A 24 -15.29 13.91 -0.78
C LYS A 24 -15.56 15.36 -1.28
N PRO A 25 -15.35 15.63 -2.55
CA PRO A 25 -14.82 14.77 -3.61
C PRO A 25 -13.31 14.80 -3.65
N ASN A 26 -12.67 13.75 -3.19
CA ASN A 26 -11.28 13.35 -3.45
C ASN A 26 -10.26 14.51 -3.46
N ALA A 27 -10.39 15.42 -2.52
CA ALA A 27 -9.70 16.69 -2.61
C ALA A 27 -8.67 16.91 -1.50
N ASP A 28 -8.84 16.33 -0.31
CA ASP A 28 -8.16 16.94 0.81
C ASP A 28 -7.77 15.97 1.93
N TRP A 29 -6.65 15.27 1.78
CA TRP A 29 -5.85 14.94 2.95
C TRP A 29 -5.40 16.20 3.72
N ASP A 30 -5.55 17.38 3.07
CA ASP A 30 -5.15 18.67 3.62
C ASP A 30 -6.19 19.31 4.53
N ASN A 31 -7.42 18.83 4.52
CA ASN A 31 -8.43 19.39 5.39
C ASN A 31 -8.30 18.81 6.81
N PRO A 32 -7.72 19.56 7.76
CA PRO A 32 -7.54 19.10 9.14
C PRO A 32 -8.88 18.90 9.86
N ASN A 33 -9.99 19.31 9.25
CA ASN A 33 -11.33 19.29 9.82
C ASN A 33 -12.20 18.15 9.27
N THR A 34 -11.61 17.15 8.57
CA THR A 34 -12.38 15.98 8.14
C THR A 34 -12.96 15.26 9.36
N PRO A 35 -14.30 15.22 9.51
CA PRO A 35 -14.90 14.57 10.66
C PRO A 35 -14.48 13.10 10.78
N GLY A 36 -14.06 12.71 11.97
CA GLY A 36 -13.65 11.34 12.29
C GLY A 36 -12.16 11.03 12.02
N ASN A 37 -11.39 11.94 11.43
CA ASN A 37 -9.95 11.78 11.33
C ASN A 37 -9.23 12.29 12.58
N ASP A 38 -8.24 11.53 13.04
CA ASP A 38 -7.23 12.01 13.99
C ASP A 38 -6.19 12.82 13.22
N ARG A 39 -6.07 14.11 13.57
CA ARG A 39 -5.17 15.02 12.87
C ARG A 39 -3.71 14.61 12.94
N ALA A 40 -3.26 14.13 14.11
CA ALA A 40 -1.86 13.71 14.27
C ALA A 40 -1.54 12.51 13.40
N LEU A 41 -2.48 11.56 13.26
CA LEU A 41 -2.34 10.42 12.36
C LEU A 41 -2.36 10.85 10.89
N VAL A 42 -3.19 11.82 10.52
CA VAL A 42 -3.20 12.37 9.15
C VAL A 42 -1.88 13.02 8.82
N ASP A 43 -1.35 13.87 9.70
CA ASP A 43 -0.06 14.55 9.49
C ASP A 43 1.10 13.54 9.40
N GLU A 44 1.08 12.50 10.26
CA GLU A 44 2.06 11.41 10.18
C GLU A 44 1.95 10.66 8.85
N LEU A 45 0.75 10.26 8.45
CA LEU A 45 0.52 9.55 7.18
C LEU A 45 1.03 10.36 5.99
N ARG A 46 0.72 11.65 5.94
CA ARG A 46 1.21 12.56 4.89
C ARG A 46 2.73 12.61 4.83
N SER A 47 3.40 12.62 5.98
CA SER A 47 4.86 12.62 6.04
C SER A 47 5.50 11.32 5.53
N LEU A 48 4.76 10.23 5.53
CA LEU A 48 5.20 8.91 5.06
C LEU A 48 4.96 8.72 3.57
N MET A 49 3.90 9.33 3.02
CA MET A 49 3.56 9.20 1.60
C MET A 49 4.31 10.25 0.78
N ARG A 50 5.00 9.84 -0.29
CA ARG A 50 5.87 10.72 -1.10
C ARG A 50 5.15 11.48 -2.20
N GLN A 51 3.86 11.68 -2.10
CA GLN A 51 3.13 12.53 -3.04
C GLN A 51 3.19 13.97 -2.57
N SER A 52 3.86 14.83 -3.33
CA SER A 52 3.91 16.28 -3.06
C SER A 52 4.05 17.04 -4.39
N PRO A 53 3.24 18.06 -4.66
CA PRO A 53 2.07 18.41 -3.85
C PRO A 53 0.96 17.37 -3.94
N TRP A 54 0.15 17.26 -2.90
CA TRP A 54 -1.07 16.47 -2.90
C TRP A 54 -2.08 17.15 -3.80
N GLU A 55 -2.43 16.49 -4.89
CA GLU A 55 -3.41 17.04 -5.82
C GLU A 55 -4.77 16.32 -5.65
N PRO A 56 -5.88 17.06 -5.76
CA PRO A 56 -7.20 16.48 -5.75
C PRO A 56 -7.33 15.35 -6.78
N GLY A 57 -7.92 14.22 -6.36
CA GLY A 57 -8.13 13.09 -7.24
C GLY A 57 -6.94 12.15 -7.43
N TRP A 58 -5.87 12.31 -6.68
CA TRP A 58 -4.74 11.39 -6.74
C TRP A 58 -5.01 10.11 -5.95
N ALA A 59 -4.90 8.98 -6.65
CA ALA A 59 -4.96 7.66 -6.01
C ALA A 59 -3.73 7.42 -5.14
N TYR A 60 -3.92 7.21 -3.84
CA TYR A 60 -2.82 7.08 -2.88
C TYR A 60 -2.53 5.64 -2.42
N CYS A 61 -3.16 4.62 -3.00
CA CYS A 61 -3.00 3.22 -2.55
C CYS A 61 -1.55 2.73 -2.54
N ALA A 62 -0.77 3.03 -3.59
CA ALA A 62 0.65 2.64 -3.65
C ALA A 62 1.53 3.50 -2.74
N ALA A 63 1.23 4.80 -2.61
CA ALA A 63 1.93 5.69 -1.70
C ALA A 63 1.68 5.29 -0.24
N PHE A 64 0.46 4.88 0.11
CA PHE A 64 0.13 4.30 1.41
C PHE A 64 0.97 3.05 1.67
N ALA A 65 0.94 2.06 0.76
CA ALA A 65 1.68 0.82 0.94
C ALA A 65 3.20 1.06 1.08
N GLU A 66 3.75 1.97 0.28
CA GLU A 66 5.15 2.39 0.40
C GLU A 66 5.45 3.03 1.76
N GLY A 67 4.59 3.94 2.20
CA GLY A 67 4.72 4.65 3.47
C GLY A 67 4.70 3.70 4.67
N MET A 68 3.90 2.64 4.62
CA MET A 68 3.84 1.63 5.70
C MET A 68 5.15 0.85 5.81
N VAL A 69 5.74 0.49 4.68
CA VAL A 69 7.08 -0.13 4.68
C VAL A 69 8.13 0.86 5.20
N LEU A 70 8.09 2.10 4.77
CA LEU A 70 9.00 3.14 5.24
C LEU A 70 8.92 3.32 6.77
N ALA A 71 7.71 3.40 7.32
CA ALA A 71 7.49 3.50 8.77
C ALA A 71 8.04 2.28 9.52
N ALA A 72 7.81 1.08 8.99
CA ALA A 72 8.36 -0.15 9.57
C ALA A 72 9.90 -0.17 9.53
N LEU A 73 10.51 0.18 8.40
CA LEU A 73 11.97 0.25 8.27
C LEU A 73 12.58 1.25 9.25
N ARG A 74 11.98 2.44 9.39
CA ARG A 74 12.41 3.45 10.37
C ARG A 74 12.34 2.93 11.80
N SER A 75 11.27 2.22 12.16
CA SER A 75 11.10 1.65 13.50
C SER A 75 12.10 0.52 13.82
N LEU A 76 12.68 -0.08 12.79
CA LEU A 76 13.67 -1.15 12.89
C LEU A 76 15.12 -0.64 12.73
N ALA A 77 15.31 0.67 12.86
CA ALA A 77 16.61 1.37 12.80
C ALA A 77 17.42 1.08 11.52
N VAL A 78 16.72 0.97 10.40
CA VAL A 78 17.33 0.83 9.08
C VAL A 78 18.04 2.14 8.68
N THR A 79 19.20 2.04 8.06
CA THR A 79 20.01 3.21 7.71
C THR A 79 19.35 4.09 6.61
N PRO A 80 19.65 5.38 6.56
CA PRO A 80 19.15 6.26 5.49
C PRO A 80 19.45 5.74 4.08
N GLU A 81 20.61 5.11 3.89
CA GLU A 81 21.03 4.55 2.61
C GLU A 81 20.16 3.37 2.17
N GLN A 82 19.81 2.50 3.12
CA GLN A 82 18.89 1.39 2.89
C GLN A 82 17.47 1.91 2.57
N ILE A 83 17.02 2.95 3.26
CA ILE A 83 15.74 3.62 2.95
C ILE A 83 15.74 4.18 1.53
N LYS A 84 16.83 4.84 1.07
CA LYS A 84 16.94 5.34 -0.29
C LYS A 84 16.82 4.22 -1.34
N ARG A 85 17.42 3.05 -1.11
CA ARG A 85 17.28 1.89 -2.02
C ARG A 85 15.83 1.43 -2.13
N TRP A 86 15.11 1.34 -1.03
CA TRP A 86 13.68 1.06 -1.03
C TRP A 86 12.91 2.09 -1.85
N GLN A 87 13.10 3.36 -1.57
CA GLN A 87 12.42 4.47 -2.23
C GLN A 87 12.76 4.63 -3.73
N ALA A 88 13.92 4.19 -4.15
CA ALA A 88 14.31 4.19 -5.56
C ALA A 88 13.60 3.07 -6.37
N THR A 89 13.17 1.99 -5.71
CA THR A 89 12.57 0.82 -6.37
C THR A 89 11.05 0.87 -6.34
N MET A 90 10.46 1.20 -5.18
CA MET A 90 9.02 1.38 -5.04
C MET A 90 8.63 2.79 -5.47
N THR A 91 7.52 2.90 -6.19
CA THR A 91 6.96 4.17 -6.70
C THR A 91 5.49 4.32 -6.29
N PRO A 92 4.92 5.52 -6.29
CA PRO A 92 3.47 5.73 -6.10
C PRO A 92 2.61 5.13 -7.21
N HIS A 93 3.20 4.48 -8.22
CA HIS A 93 2.50 3.88 -9.35
C HIS A 93 2.64 2.35 -9.34
N CYS A 94 1.54 1.63 -9.11
CA CYS A 94 1.52 0.17 -8.90
C CYS A 94 2.15 -0.63 -10.05
N VAL A 95 1.80 -0.29 -11.29
CA VAL A 95 2.27 -1.02 -12.48
C VAL A 95 3.78 -0.83 -12.68
N THR A 96 4.28 0.39 -12.48
CA THR A 96 5.72 0.70 -12.55
C THR A 96 6.48 -0.02 -11.45
N SER A 97 5.97 -0.01 -10.21
CA SER A 97 6.57 -0.75 -9.11
C SER A 97 6.65 -2.25 -9.41
N ALA A 98 5.56 -2.85 -9.92
CA ALA A 98 5.58 -4.27 -10.32
C ALA A 98 6.65 -4.54 -11.40
N ALA A 99 6.80 -3.66 -12.39
CA ALA A 99 7.82 -3.80 -13.42
C ALA A 99 9.24 -3.70 -12.84
N ASN A 100 9.51 -2.73 -11.95
CA ASN A 100 10.80 -2.58 -11.29
C ASN A 100 11.19 -3.85 -10.51
N PHE A 101 10.27 -4.35 -9.67
CA PHE A 101 10.54 -5.56 -8.89
C PHE A 101 10.66 -6.82 -9.75
N ARG A 102 9.95 -6.90 -10.87
CA ARG A 102 10.09 -8.00 -11.83
C ARG A 102 11.45 -7.99 -12.51
N THR A 103 11.93 -6.82 -12.95
CA THR A 103 13.26 -6.66 -13.56
C THR A 103 14.37 -7.13 -12.62
N LEU A 104 14.19 -6.94 -11.31
CA LEU A 104 15.13 -7.39 -10.28
C LEU A 104 14.92 -8.86 -9.85
N SER A 105 13.96 -9.58 -10.45
CA SER A 105 13.55 -10.93 -10.03
C SER A 105 13.09 -11.01 -8.56
N LEU A 106 12.46 -9.93 -8.07
CA LEU A 106 12.00 -9.78 -6.69
C LEU A 106 10.48 -9.63 -6.54
N LEU A 107 9.73 -9.70 -7.65
CA LEU A 107 8.28 -9.77 -7.62
C LEU A 107 7.86 -11.24 -7.45
N SER A 108 7.18 -11.55 -6.34
CA SER A 108 6.73 -12.91 -6.03
C SER A 108 5.33 -13.17 -6.61
N GLU A 109 5.06 -14.42 -6.99
CA GLU A 109 3.71 -14.90 -7.29
C GLU A 109 2.96 -15.35 -6.02
N ASN A 110 3.67 -15.54 -4.91
CA ASN A 110 3.12 -16.03 -3.65
C ASN A 110 2.97 -14.88 -2.65
N ALA A 111 1.75 -14.74 -2.13
CA ALA A 111 1.45 -13.84 -1.04
C ALA A 111 1.92 -14.41 0.31
N VAL A 112 2.51 -13.56 1.13
CA VAL A 112 2.75 -13.84 2.55
C VAL A 112 2.33 -12.62 3.38
N PRO A 113 2.00 -12.75 4.67
CA PRO A 113 1.71 -11.60 5.52
C PRO A 113 2.85 -10.55 5.48
N GLY A 114 2.48 -9.28 5.46
CA GLY A 114 3.42 -8.16 5.30
C GLY A 114 3.82 -7.84 3.86
N SER A 115 3.38 -8.64 2.86
CA SER A 115 3.62 -8.33 1.45
C SER A 115 2.80 -7.12 1.01
N ILE A 116 3.34 -6.34 0.06
CA ILE A 116 2.55 -5.43 -0.76
C ILE A 116 1.97 -6.24 -1.93
N TRP A 117 0.65 -6.33 -1.99
CA TRP A 117 -0.07 -6.79 -3.17
C TRP A 117 -0.14 -5.67 -4.19
N LEU A 118 0.18 -5.96 -5.44
CA LEU A 118 0.07 -5.05 -6.57
C LEU A 118 -0.89 -5.64 -7.61
N ALA A 119 -1.81 -4.81 -8.08
CA ALA A 119 -2.79 -5.18 -9.10
C ALA A 119 -2.89 -4.12 -10.19
N ARG A 120 -3.52 -4.50 -11.32
CA ARG A 120 -3.81 -3.64 -12.46
C ARG A 120 -5.30 -3.69 -12.77
N HIS A 121 -5.90 -2.57 -13.13
CA HIS A 121 -7.26 -2.51 -13.67
C HIS A 121 -7.26 -2.86 -15.16
N GLY A 122 -7.72 -4.08 -15.48
CA GLY A 122 -7.77 -4.58 -16.85
C GLY A 122 -6.40 -4.50 -17.52
N SER A 123 -6.35 -3.86 -18.71
CA SER A 123 -5.12 -3.59 -19.47
C SER A 123 -4.61 -2.15 -19.32
N THR A 124 -5.20 -1.34 -18.44
CA THR A 124 -4.85 0.08 -18.27
C THR A 124 -3.52 0.27 -17.53
N SER A 125 -3.01 1.49 -17.46
CA SER A 125 -1.89 1.88 -16.59
C SER A 125 -2.30 2.02 -15.12
N ASN A 126 -3.60 2.08 -14.82
CA ASN A 126 -4.12 2.24 -13.47
C ASN A 126 -3.96 0.94 -12.69
N GLY A 127 -3.63 1.05 -11.43
CA GLY A 127 -3.44 -0.10 -10.54
C GLY A 127 -3.98 0.15 -9.15
N HIS A 128 -3.83 -0.88 -8.32
CA HIS A 128 -4.18 -0.82 -6.91
C HIS A 128 -3.12 -1.54 -6.08
N ALA A 129 -3.01 -1.17 -4.80
CA ALA A 129 -2.07 -1.77 -3.87
C ALA A 129 -2.69 -1.95 -2.49
N GLY A 130 -2.25 -2.98 -1.77
CA GLY A 130 -2.64 -3.21 -0.39
C GLY A 130 -1.59 -4.00 0.38
N ILE A 131 -1.62 -3.90 1.70
CA ILE A 131 -0.77 -4.69 2.60
C ILE A 131 -1.49 -5.98 2.95
N VAL A 132 -0.90 -7.12 2.61
CA VAL A 132 -1.43 -8.45 2.96
C VAL A 132 -1.28 -8.68 4.46
N THR A 133 -2.38 -8.99 5.14
CA THR A 133 -2.37 -9.28 6.59
C THR A 133 -2.52 -10.78 6.88
N ALA A 134 -3.23 -11.50 6.02
CA ALA A 134 -3.38 -12.96 6.12
C ALA A 134 -3.67 -13.57 4.75
N VAL A 135 -3.35 -14.84 4.57
CA VAL A 135 -3.67 -15.63 3.38
C VAL A 135 -4.50 -16.84 3.80
N ARG A 136 -5.61 -17.10 3.08
CA ARG A 136 -6.52 -18.22 3.36
C ARG A 136 -6.98 -18.85 2.04
N GLY A 137 -6.43 -20.00 1.69
CA GLY A 137 -6.74 -20.68 0.44
C GLY A 137 -6.49 -19.79 -0.78
N VAL A 138 -7.55 -19.46 -1.52
CA VAL A 138 -7.48 -18.62 -2.73
C VAL A 138 -7.68 -17.12 -2.45
N SER A 139 -7.86 -16.73 -1.20
CA SER A 139 -8.11 -15.35 -0.79
C SER A 139 -7.05 -14.84 0.18
N MET A 140 -7.00 -13.52 0.32
CA MET A 140 -6.15 -12.81 1.28
C MET A 140 -6.96 -11.68 1.94
N ALA A 141 -6.62 -11.40 3.19
CA ALA A 141 -7.03 -10.18 3.87
C ALA A 141 -5.96 -9.11 3.64
N THR A 142 -6.40 -7.88 3.38
CA THR A 142 -5.51 -6.74 3.15
C THR A 142 -5.92 -5.54 3.99
N ILE A 143 -4.99 -4.61 4.18
CA ILE A 143 -5.26 -3.22 4.58
C ILE A 143 -4.90 -2.36 3.37
N GLU A 144 -5.85 -1.55 2.91
CA GLU A 144 -5.73 -0.78 1.68
C GLU A 144 -6.04 0.69 1.93
N GLY A 145 -5.26 1.57 1.34
CA GLY A 145 -5.61 2.98 1.17
C GLY A 145 -6.31 3.19 -0.16
N ASN A 146 -7.01 4.30 -0.32
CA ASN A 146 -7.76 4.63 -1.54
C ASN A 146 -8.77 3.55 -1.92
N THR A 147 -9.55 3.07 -0.96
CA THR A 147 -10.53 2.01 -1.16
C THR A 147 -11.88 2.37 -0.52
N SER A 148 -12.96 1.74 -1.00
CA SER A 148 -14.30 1.96 -0.47
C SER A 148 -14.55 1.13 0.80
N LEU A 149 -15.40 1.64 1.70
CA LEU A 149 -15.90 0.84 2.83
C LEU A 149 -16.82 -0.28 2.35
N ASP A 150 -17.69 0.01 1.38
CA ASP A 150 -18.66 -0.93 0.85
C ASP A 150 -18.09 -1.68 -0.36
N PRO A 151 -17.93 -3.01 -0.27
CA PRO A 151 -17.48 -3.82 -1.42
C PRO A 151 -18.37 -3.72 -2.65
N SER A 152 -19.67 -3.42 -2.47
CA SER A 152 -20.60 -3.26 -3.60
C SER A 152 -20.43 -1.95 -4.36
N SER A 153 -19.73 -0.98 -3.78
CA SER A 153 -19.43 0.30 -4.41
C SER A 153 -18.21 0.26 -5.31
N ASP A 154 -17.33 -0.75 -5.18
CA ASP A 154 -16.10 -0.90 -5.97
C ASP A 154 -16.32 -0.83 -7.50
N ALA A 155 -17.52 -1.20 -7.97
CA ALA A 155 -17.88 -1.10 -9.39
C ALA A 155 -18.32 0.30 -9.82
N LYS A 156 -18.69 1.17 -8.87
CA LYS A 156 -19.24 2.50 -9.12
C LYS A 156 -18.29 3.63 -8.70
N GLU A 157 -17.45 3.39 -7.68
CA GLU A 157 -16.49 4.36 -7.19
C GLU A 157 -15.11 4.00 -7.75
N ARG A 158 -14.69 4.77 -8.72
CA ARG A 158 -13.38 4.60 -9.38
C ARG A 158 -12.22 4.86 -8.41
N GLU A 159 -12.47 5.59 -7.34
CA GLU A 159 -11.52 5.98 -6.30
C GLU A 159 -12.21 5.90 -4.95
N GLY A 160 -11.58 5.21 -4.02
CA GLY A 160 -12.06 5.09 -2.66
C GLY A 160 -11.40 6.13 -1.75
N ASP A 161 -12.10 6.54 -0.72
CA ASP A 161 -11.62 7.59 0.19
C ASP A 161 -10.94 7.02 1.45
N TRP A 162 -11.07 5.72 1.71
CA TRP A 162 -10.76 5.14 3.02
C TRP A 162 -9.46 4.36 3.09
N ILE A 163 -8.94 4.27 4.30
CA ILE A 163 -7.99 3.23 4.69
C ILE A 163 -8.77 2.18 5.48
N THR A 164 -8.89 0.96 4.95
CA THR A 164 -9.71 -0.08 5.57
C THR A 164 -9.27 -1.50 5.23
N HIS A 165 -9.85 -2.46 5.93
CA HIS A 165 -9.69 -3.88 5.63
C HIS A 165 -10.48 -4.29 4.39
N ARG A 166 -9.85 -5.16 3.57
CA ARG A 166 -10.50 -5.78 2.42
C ARG A 166 -10.20 -7.28 2.36
N ILE A 167 -11.07 -8.02 1.67
CA ILE A 167 -10.79 -9.39 1.25
C ILE A 167 -10.62 -9.38 -0.26
N ARG A 168 -9.50 -9.92 -0.72
CA ARG A 168 -9.17 -10.00 -2.15
C ARG A 168 -8.87 -11.45 -2.54
N PHE A 169 -9.07 -11.79 -3.81
CA PHE A 169 -8.59 -13.06 -4.33
C PHE A 169 -7.13 -12.94 -4.78
N LEU A 170 -6.33 -14.00 -4.56
CA LEU A 170 -4.91 -14.01 -4.88
C LEU A 170 -4.61 -13.72 -6.36
N LYS A 171 -5.50 -14.15 -7.25
CA LYS A 171 -5.36 -13.91 -8.71
C LYS A 171 -6.04 -12.61 -9.17
N GLY A 172 -6.71 -11.90 -8.25
CA GLY A 172 -7.54 -10.75 -8.56
C GLY A 172 -9.00 -11.11 -8.76
N SER A 173 -9.86 -10.11 -8.90
CA SER A 173 -11.32 -10.25 -9.13
C SER A 173 -11.87 -9.05 -9.89
N GLY A 174 -12.91 -9.26 -10.67
CA GLY A 174 -13.51 -8.23 -11.49
C GLY A 174 -12.49 -7.64 -12.47
N THR A 175 -12.27 -6.35 -12.41
CA THR A 175 -11.29 -5.66 -13.26
C THR A 175 -9.86 -5.66 -12.70
N LEU A 176 -9.68 -6.06 -11.43
CA LEU A 176 -8.37 -6.09 -10.77
C LEU A 176 -7.66 -7.41 -11.07
N ASN A 177 -6.55 -7.34 -11.79
CA ASN A 177 -5.66 -8.46 -12.07
C ASN A 177 -4.40 -8.36 -11.21
N THR A 178 -4.10 -9.38 -10.42
CA THR A 178 -2.88 -9.41 -9.61
C THR A 178 -1.63 -9.39 -10.50
N LEU A 179 -0.73 -8.45 -10.26
CA LEU A 179 0.57 -8.36 -10.92
C LEU A 179 1.64 -9.15 -10.18
N GLY A 180 1.49 -9.29 -8.87
CA GLY A 180 2.39 -10.00 -7.96
C GLY A 180 2.47 -9.35 -6.58
N PHE A 181 3.43 -9.84 -5.80
CA PHE A 181 3.62 -9.47 -4.39
C PHE A 181 5.06 -9.03 -4.12
N ILE A 182 5.24 -7.88 -3.48
CA ILE A 182 6.53 -7.49 -2.94
C ILE A 182 6.58 -8.03 -1.51
N THR A 183 7.32 -9.11 -1.29
CA THR A 183 7.38 -9.78 0.02
C THR A 183 8.35 -9.08 0.97
N PRO A 184 8.24 -9.26 2.30
CA PRO A 184 9.25 -8.79 3.24
C PRO A 184 10.67 -9.27 2.89
N ALA A 185 10.81 -10.49 2.40
CA ALA A 185 12.10 -11.01 1.93
C ALA A 185 12.64 -10.24 0.71
N SER A 186 11.76 -9.85 -0.23
CA SER A 186 12.12 -9.00 -1.37
C SER A 186 12.58 -7.61 -0.92
N ILE A 187 11.90 -7.03 0.07
CA ILE A 187 12.27 -5.73 0.65
C ILE A 187 13.66 -5.81 1.29
N LEU A 188 13.93 -6.86 2.10
CA LEU A 188 15.25 -7.06 2.73
C LEU A 188 16.36 -7.16 1.68
N LYS A 189 16.14 -7.88 0.58
CA LYS A 189 17.12 -7.97 -0.52
C LYS A 189 17.39 -6.59 -1.17
N ILE A 190 16.35 -5.78 -1.40
CA ILE A 190 16.49 -4.43 -1.96
C ILE A 190 17.34 -3.54 -1.06
N ILE A 191 17.10 -3.57 0.23
CA ILE A 191 17.83 -2.72 1.17
C ILE A 191 19.21 -3.29 1.55
N GLY A 192 19.51 -4.54 1.18
CA GLY A 192 20.78 -5.21 1.50
C GLY A 192 20.88 -5.54 3.00
N ALA A 193 19.83 -6.09 3.58
CA ALA A 193 19.74 -6.46 5.01
C ALA A 193 19.49 -7.96 5.19
#